data_a54c431f4da76125811af97b15bec755
#
_entry.id   a54c431f4da76125811af97b15bec755
#
_cell.length_a   1.000
_cell.length_b   1.000
_cell.length_c   1.000
_cell.angle_alpha   90.00
_cell.angle_beta   90.00
_cell.angle_gamma   90.00
#
_symmetry.space_group_name_H-M   'P 1'
#
loop_
_entity.id
_entity.type
_entity.pdbx_description
1 polymer ?
#
loop_
_entity_poly.entity_id
_entity_poly.type
_entity_poly.pdbx_seq_one_letter_code
_entity_poly.pdbx_strand_id
1 'polypeptide(L)'
;VDDASRSRGESPAVPQIAVVSEPQSYDSSVETRVSADEIDITARIVTSGTPHHAYAVTGAMCLAATASLPGTVPNEVVREGTDSSVTIGHPKGKIEIGVEVAENPARKARNERTVDNGANSRIEAVTVGRTARPLFTGEAQYRYVGGLAALAPDATN
;
A
#
# COMPACT_ATOMS: atom_id res chain seq x y z
N VAL A 1 -3.55 -17.88 -16.02
CA VAL A 1 -3.12 -19.28 -15.74
C VAL A 1 -4.37 -20.12 -15.67
N ASP A 2 -4.53 -21.06 -16.60
CA ASP A 2 -5.74 -21.91 -16.70
C ASP A 2 -5.77 -23.04 -15.65
N ASP A 3 -4.63 -23.30 -15.00
CA ASP A 3 -4.48 -24.28 -13.94
C ASP A 3 -3.76 -23.67 -12.73
N ALA A 4 -4.44 -23.63 -11.59
CA ALA A 4 -3.93 -23.08 -10.35
C ALA A 4 -2.63 -23.75 -9.85
N SER A 5 -2.43 -25.04 -10.18
CA SER A 5 -1.20 -25.78 -9.83
C SER A 5 0.06 -25.22 -10.50
N ARG A 6 -0.09 -24.54 -11.64
CA ARG A 6 0.99 -23.94 -12.44
C ARG A 6 1.29 -22.50 -12.03
N SER A 7 0.43 -21.87 -11.22
CA SER A 7 0.55 -20.45 -10.85
C SER A 7 1.90 -20.11 -10.20
N ARG A 8 2.44 -21.00 -9.38
CA ARG A 8 3.74 -20.79 -8.72
C ARG A 8 4.91 -20.67 -9.71
N GLY A 9 4.87 -21.39 -10.84
CA GLY A 9 5.90 -21.32 -11.88
C GLY A 9 5.68 -20.24 -12.92
N GLU A 10 4.41 -20.02 -13.30
CA GLU A 10 4.06 -19.12 -14.41
C GLU A 10 3.73 -17.69 -13.95
N SER A 11 3.31 -17.52 -12.69
CA SER A 11 2.90 -16.24 -12.13
C SER A 11 3.32 -16.11 -10.66
N PRO A 12 4.62 -16.20 -10.34
CA PRO A 12 5.09 -16.34 -8.96
C PRO A 12 4.77 -15.15 -8.07
N ALA A 13 4.52 -13.97 -8.63
CA ALA A 13 4.21 -12.76 -7.88
C ALA A 13 2.70 -12.46 -7.79
N VAL A 14 1.84 -13.28 -8.39
CA VAL A 14 0.40 -13.04 -8.49
C VAL A 14 -0.38 -14.35 -8.29
N PRO A 15 -1.43 -14.36 -7.48
CA PRO A 15 -1.88 -13.27 -6.60
C PRO A 15 -1.01 -13.10 -5.35
N GLN A 16 -0.97 -11.89 -4.83
CA GLN A 16 -0.56 -11.65 -3.45
C GLN A 16 -1.79 -11.75 -2.55
N ILE A 17 -1.64 -12.39 -1.40
CA ILE A 17 -2.73 -12.58 -0.44
C ILE A 17 -2.36 -11.87 0.85
N ALA A 18 -3.18 -10.92 1.28
CA ALA A 18 -3.04 -10.27 2.57
C ALA A 18 -3.97 -10.93 3.59
N VAL A 19 -3.44 -11.23 4.76
CA VAL A 19 -4.19 -11.60 5.96
C VAL A 19 -4.20 -10.39 6.86
N VAL A 20 -5.38 -9.96 7.28
CA VAL A 20 -5.60 -8.76 8.08
C VAL A 20 -6.36 -9.08 9.36
N SER A 21 -6.12 -8.30 10.41
CA SER A 21 -6.87 -8.31 11.65
C SER A 21 -6.91 -6.92 12.28
N GLU A 22 -7.77 -6.75 13.25
CA GLU A 22 -7.75 -5.59 14.14
C GLU A 22 -6.34 -5.34 14.69
N PRO A 23 -6.01 -4.09 15.13
CA PRO A 23 -4.73 -3.75 15.72
C PRO A 23 -4.36 -4.67 16.89
N GLN A 24 -3.21 -5.29 16.81
CA GLN A 24 -2.67 -6.16 17.86
C GLN A 24 -1.24 -5.77 18.19
N SER A 25 -0.89 -5.81 19.49
CA SER A 25 0.49 -5.61 19.93
C SER A 25 1.32 -6.87 19.66
N TYR A 26 2.53 -6.69 19.12
CA TYR A 26 3.45 -7.80 18.82
C TYR A 26 4.91 -7.35 18.91
N ASP A 27 5.81 -8.31 19.02
CA ASP A 27 7.25 -8.07 18.86
C ASP A 27 7.64 -8.30 17.41
N SER A 28 8.25 -7.28 16.80
CA SER A 28 8.69 -7.35 15.41
C SER A 28 9.90 -8.27 15.25
N SER A 29 10.17 -8.71 14.02
CA SER A 29 11.35 -9.53 13.71
C SER A 29 12.70 -8.80 13.88
N VAL A 30 12.67 -7.51 14.19
CA VAL A 30 13.84 -6.69 14.52
C VAL A 30 13.85 -6.30 16.01
N GLU A 31 13.18 -7.11 16.85
CA GLU A 31 13.15 -6.98 18.32
C GLU A 31 12.60 -5.63 18.83
N THR A 32 11.78 -4.96 18.03
CA THR A 32 11.09 -3.73 18.43
C THR A 32 9.63 -4.05 18.74
N ARG A 33 9.16 -3.65 19.91
CA ARG A 33 7.74 -3.77 20.27
C ARG A 33 6.91 -2.82 19.42
N VAL A 34 5.86 -3.33 18.79
CA VAL A 34 4.80 -2.55 18.14
C VAL A 34 3.56 -2.67 19.00
N SER A 35 3.05 -1.53 19.45
CA SER A 35 1.85 -1.49 20.27
C SER A 35 0.59 -1.36 19.40
N ALA A 36 -0.52 -1.92 19.84
CA ALA A 36 -1.79 -1.88 19.10
C ALA A 36 -2.31 -0.44 18.92
N ASP A 37 -1.99 0.46 19.83
CA ASP A 37 -2.38 1.87 19.77
C ASP A 37 -1.57 2.70 18.76
N GLU A 38 -0.44 2.16 18.29
CA GLU A 38 0.41 2.78 17.28
C GLU A 38 0.08 2.41 15.84
N ILE A 39 -0.88 1.50 15.63
CA ILE A 39 -1.26 0.99 14.31
C ILE A 39 -2.78 0.97 14.16
N ASP A 40 -3.25 1.01 12.93
CA ASP A 40 -4.66 1.01 12.60
C ASP A 40 -5.16 -0.37 12.12
N ILE A 41 -4.26 -1.20 11.63
CA ILE A 41 -4.54 -2.55 11.15
C ILE A 41 -3.28 -3.42 11.27
N THR A 42 -3.46 -4.67 11.67
CA THR A 42 -2.37 -5.66 11.62
C THR A 42 -2.46 -6.45 10.32
N ALA A 43 -1.34 -6.57 9.57
CA ALA A 43 -1.35 -7.26 8.30
C ALA A 43 -0.11 -8.12 8.06
N ARG A 44 -0.32 -9.20 7.33
CA ARG A 44 0.71 -10.10 6.80
C ARG A 44 0.42 -10.36 5.32
N ILE A 45 1.44 -10.33 4.47
CA ILE A 45 1.27 -10.58 3.05
C ILE A 45 2.06 -11.81 2.62
N VAL A 46 1.42 -12.66 1.85
CA VAL A 46 1.99 -13.88 1.29
C VAL A 46 2.18 -13.69 -0.22
N THR A 47 3.38 -13.91 -0.69
CA THR A 47 3.76 -13.86 -2.11
C THR A 47 4.35 -15.19 -2.50
N SER A 48 3.87 -15.80 -3.57
CA SER A 48 4.36 -17.13 -4.04
C SER A 48 4.32 -18.24 -2.98
N GLY A 49 3.33 -18.19 -2.07
CA GLY A 49 3.18 -19.15 -0.98
C GLY A 49 4.17 -18.95 0.17
N THR A 50 4.92 -17.84 0.21
CA THR A 50 5.86 -17.52 1.27
C THR A 50 5.47 -16.20 1.94
N PRO A 51 5.42 -16.13 3.29
CA PRO A 51 5.20 -14.87 3.98
C PRO A 51 6.31 -13.86 3.68
N HIS A 52 5.92 -12.65 3.34
CA HIS A 52 6.88 -11.56 3.14
C HIS A 52 7.45 -11.12 4.49
N HIS A 53 8.77 -10.99 4.58
CA HIS A 53 9.47 -10.67 5.83
C HIS A 53 9.19 -9.24 6.37
N ALA A 54 8.65 -8.36 5.54
CA ALA A 54 8.13 -7.04 5.91
C ALA A 54 6.71 -6.89 5.33
N TYR A 55 6.47 -5.86 4.53
CA TYR A 55 5.26 -5.71 3.72
C TYR A 55 5.62 -5.03 2.40
N ALA A 56 5.14 -5.56 1.28
CA ALA A 56 5.37 -4.96 -0.03
C ALA A 56 4.67 -3.59 -0.09
N VAL A 57 5.39 -2.54 -0.50
CA VAL A 57 4.86 -1.16 -0.49
C VAL A 57 3.62 -1.02 -1.35
N THR A 58 3.60 -1.62 -2.54
CA THR A 58 2.42 -1.62 -3.42
C THR A 58 1.24 -2.35 -2.79
N GLY A 59 1.50 -3.44 -2.06
CA GLY A 59 0.49 -4.14 -1.26
C GLY A 59 -0.02 -3.28 -0.10
N ALA A 60 0.85 -2.51 0.56
CA ALA A 60 0.47 -1.58 1.62
C ALA A 60 -0.42 -0.44 1.09
N MET A 61 -0.10 0.11 -0.07
CA MET A 61 -0.93 1.12 -0.74
C MET A 61 -2.31 0.57 -1.10
N CYS A 62 -2.37 -0.66 -1.63
CA CYS A 62 -3.63 -1.33 -1.92
C CYS A 62 -4.45 -1.61 -0.65
N LEU A 63 -3.79 -2.09 0.42
CA LEU A 63 -4.43 -2.37 1.70
C LEU A 63 -5.01 -1.09 2.32
N ALA A 64 -4.23 0.00 2.36
CA ALA A 64 -4.69 1.27 2.91
C ALA A 64 -5.88 1.84 2.13
N ALA A 65 -5.80 1.81 0.80
CA ALA A 65 -6.91 2.22 -0.07
C ALA A 65 -8.19 1.41 0.21
N THR A 66 -8.07 0.08 0.35
CA THR A 66 -9.24 -0.77 0.64
C THR A 66 -9.74 -0.61 2.08
N ALA A 67 -8.85 -0.38 3.05
CA ALA A 67 -9.24 -0.08 4.43
C ALA A 67 -10.06 1.22 4.55
N SER A 68 -9.85 2.16 3.63
CA SER A 68 -10.61 3.43 3.56
C SER A 68 -11.93 3.32 2.78
N LEU A 69 -12.27 2.14 2.23
CA LEU A 69 -13.49 1.93 1.45
C LEU A 69 -14.48 1.06 2.23
N PRO A 70 -15.65 1.59 2.63
CA PRO A 70 -16.69 0.83 3.31
C PRO A 70 -17.10 -0.44 2.56
N GLY A 71 -17.38 -1.52 3.31
CA GLY A 71 -17.79 -2.80 2.77
C GLY A 71 -16.67 -3.69 2.23
N THR A 72 -15.41 -3.36 2.53
CA THR A 72 -14.26 -4.22 2.26
C THR A 72 -13.81 -4.90 3.56
N VAL A 73 -13.22 -6.10 3.47
CA VAL A 73 -12.69 -6.82 4.64
C VAL A 73 -11.66 -5.99 5.42
N PRO A 74 -10.71 -5.26 4.79
CA PRO A 74 -9.82 -4.38 5.53
C PRO A 74 -10.54 -3.25 6.28
N ASN A 75 -11.62 -2.71 5.71
CA ASN A 75 -12.41 -1.66 6.36
C ASN A 75 -13.17 -2.17 7.61
N GLU A 76 -13.56 -3.44 7.63
CA GLU A 76 -14.24 -4.06 8.77
C GLU A 76 -13.33 -4.25 10.00
N VAL A 77 -12.00 -4.30 9.80
CA VAL A 77 -11.02 -4.59 10.86
C VAL A 77 -10.05 -3.44 11.13
N VAL A 78 -10.07 -2.39 10.30
CA VAL A 78 -9.27 -1.19 10.57
C VAL A 78 -9.83 -0.43 11.77
N ARG A 79 -8.95 0.27 12.50
CA ARG A 79 -9.36 1.15 13.60
C ARG A 79 -10.35 2.21 13.12
N GLU A 80 -11.39 2.45 13.88
CA GLU A 80 -12.35 3.52 13.62
C GLU A 80 -11.67 4.91 13.68
N GLY A 81 -12.10 5.83 12.81
CA GLY A 81 -11.58 7.20 12.75
C GLY A 81 -10.26 7.35 11.98
N THR A 82 -9.94 6.38 11.12
CA THR A 82 -8.76 6.43 10.22
C THR A 82 -9.14 7.18 8.93
N ASP A 83 -9.00 8.51 8.94
CA ASP A 83 -9.57 9.36 7.87
C ASP A 83 -8.62 9.63 6.70
N SER A 84 -7.33 9.96 6.97
CA SER A 84 -6.39 10.45 5.95
C SER A 84 -5.12 9.62 5.82
N SER A 85 -4.86 8.70 6.74
CA SER A 85 -3.75 7.76 6.68
C SER A 85 -4.08 6.47 7.40
N VAL A 86 -3.45 5.38 6.97
CA VAL A 86 -3.55 4.05 7.59
C VAL A 86 -2.16 3.58 7.99
N THR A 87 -1.97 3.34 9.28
CA THR A 87 -0.73 2.77 9.81
C THR A 87 -0.87 1.25 9.90
N ILE A 88 -0.13 0.55 9.07
CA ILE A 88 -0.15 -0.91 8.95
C ILE A 88 0.96 -1.53 9.79
N GLY A 89 0.60 -2.37 10.73
CA GLY A 89 1.53 -3.20 11.50
C GLY A 89 1.95 -4.45 10.72
N HIS A 90 3.26 -4.65 10.52
CA HIS A 90 3.83 -5.74 9.72
C HIS A 90 5.04 -6.39 10.40
N PRO A 91 5.56 -7.55 9.94
CA PRO A 91 6.61 -8.30 10.66
C PRO A 91 7.85 -7.51 11.09
N LYS A 92 8.25 -6.47 10.37
CA LYS A 92 9.42 -5.63 10.69
C LYS A 92 9.09 -4.31 11.39
N GLY A 93 7.84 -4.06 11.76
CA GLY A 93 7.43 -2.82 12.41
C GLY A 93 6.12 -2.29 11.84
N LYS A 94 6.11 -1.02 11.45
CA LYS A 94 4.91 -0.35 10.93
C LYS A 94 5.25 0.50 9.70
N ILE A 95 4.23 0.73 8.85
CA ILE A 95 4.31 1.62 7.69
C ILE A 95 3.03 2.45 7.63
N GLU A 96 3.18 3.75 7.48
CA GLU A 96 2.08 4.68 7.31
C GLU A 96 1.86 4.97 5.82
N ILE A 97 0.61 4.93 5.40
CA ILE A 97 0.16 5.20 4.02
C ILE A 97 -0.92 6.27 4.08
N GLY A 98 -0.67 7.40 3.44
CA GLY A 98 -1.69 8.44 3.26
C GLY A 98 -2.71 8.01 2.20
N VAL A 99 -3.99 8.32 2.45
CA VAL A 99 -5.09 8.01 1.53
C VAL A 99 -5.99 9.23 1.41
N GLU A 100 -6.25 9.66 0.19
CA GLU A 100 -7.22 10.69 -0.11
C GLU A 100 -8.47 10.05 -0.72
N VAL A 101 -9.60 10.21 -0.04
CA VAL A 101 -10.89 9.67 -0.46
C VAL A 101 -11.82 10.83 -0.85
N ALA A 102 -12.43 10.75 -2.00
CA ALA A 102 -13.43 11.71 -2.47
C ALA A 102 -14.78 11.03 -2.72
N GLU A 103 -15.84 11.83 -2.73
CA GLU A 103 -17.13 11.37 -3.20
C GLU A 103 -17.09 11.05 -4.71
N ASN A 104 -17.75 9.98 -5.11
CA ASN A 104 -17.87 9.61 -6.51
C ASN A 104 -18.99 10.43 -7.19
N PRO A 105 -18.64 11.43 -8.03
CA PRO A 105 -19.62 12.33 -8.64
C PRO A 105 -20.59 11.62 -9.62
N ALA A 106 -20.17 10.50 -10.21
CA ALA A 106 -20.99 9.76 -11.15
C ALA A 106 -22.20 9.07 -10.49
N ARG A 107 -22.15 8.78 -9.20
CA ARG A 107 -23.26 8.19 -8.44
C ARG A 107 -24.17 9.23 -7.79
N LYS A 108 -23.60 10.36 -7.39
CA LYS A 108 -24.39 11.50 -6.89
C LYS A 108 -25.44 11.95 -7.93
N ALA A 109 -25.12 11.82 -9.22
CA ALA A 109 -26.01 12.18 -10.34
C ALA A 109 -27.17 11.18 -10.55
N ARG A 110 -27.06 9.94 -10.05
CA ARG A 110 -28.06 8.88 -10.28
C ARG A 110 -29.16 8.79 -9.23
N ASN A 111 -29.05 9.53 -8.13
CA ASN A 111 -30.02 9.56 -7.03
C ASN A 111 -30.44 8.14 -6.53
N GLU A 112 -29.53 7.17 -6.64
CA GLU A 112 -29.79 5.80 -6.20
C GLU A 112 -29.71 5.73 -4.68
N ARG A 113 -30.86 5.48 -4.04
CA ARG A 113 -30.94 5.08 -2.64
C ARG A 113 -30.33 3.69 -2.49
N THR A 114 -29.03 3.61 -2.38
CA THR A 114 -28.36 2.36 -2.06
C THR A 114 -27.75 2.45 -0.67
N VAL A 115 -27.84 1.35 0.07
CA VAL A 115 -27.13 1.10 1.32
C VAL A 115 -25.69 1.61 1.17
N ASP A 116 -25.17 2.33 2.13
CA ASP A 116 -23.82 2.86 2.14
C ASP A 116 -22.80 1.69 2.22
N ASN A 117 -22.48 1.13 1.06
CA ASN A 117 -21.55 0.02 0.89
C ASN A 117 -20.23 0.49 0.24
N GLY A 118 -19.79 1.71 0.52
CA GLY A 118 -18.54 2.28 -0.05
C GLY A 118 -18.61 2.65 -1.53
N ALA A 119 -19.72 2.34 -2.18
CA ALA A 119 -19.88 2.58 -3.61
C ALA A 119 -19.98 4.07 -3.98
N ASN A 120 -20.06 4.94 -2.99
CA ASN A 120 -20.08 6.40 -3.16
C ASN A 120 -18.71 7.04 -2.95
N SER A 121 -17.70 6.26 -2.59
CA SER A 121 -16.33 6.72 -2.34
C SER A 121 -15.41 6.34 -3.50
N ARG A 122 -14.44 7.20 -3.77
CA ARG A 122 -13.37 7.01 -4.76
C ARG A 122 -12.04 7.37 -4.16
N ILE A 123 -11.04 6.53 -4.32
CA ILE A 123 -9.68 6.87 -3.96
C ILE A 123 -9.13 7.86 -4.98
N GLU A 124 -8.72 9.03 -4.51
CA GLU A 124 -8.10 10.09 -5.33
C GLU A 124 -6.59 9.89 -5.40
N ALA A 125 -5.96 9.68 -4.25
CA ALA A 125 -4.52 9.52 -4.15
C ALA A 125 -4.14 8.56 -3.02
N VAL A 126 -3.00 7.91 -3.18
CA VAL A 126 -2.34 7.14 -2.14
C VAL A 126 -0.89 7.57 -2.08
N THR A 127 -0.42 7.97 -0.89
CA THR A 127 0.92 8.48 -0.67
C THR A 127 1.71 7.63 0.31
N VAL A 128 3.00 7.45 0.05
CA VAL A 128 3.91 6.74 0.95
C VAL A 128 5.16 7.57 1.18
N GLY A 129 5.49 7.82 2.46
CA GLY A 129 6.73 8.46 2.86
C GLY A 129 7.93 7.52 2.68
N ARG A 130 9.05 8.06 2.21
CA ARG A 130 10.34 7.36 2.14
C ARG A 130 11.42 8.24 2.71
N THR A 131 12.34 7.61 3.42
CA THR A 131 13.56 8.27 3.86
C THR A 131 14.68 8.01 2.86
N ALA A 132 15.47 9.04 2.57
CA ALA A 132 16.65 8.92 1.75
C ALA A 132 17.84 9.61 2.47
N ARG A 133 19.00 8.98 2.38
CA ARG A 133 20.24 9.51 2.90
C ARG A 133 21.30 9.47 1.80
N PRO A 134 21.92 10.61 1.42
CA PRO A 134 23.07 10.59 0.52
C PRO A 134 24.18 9.73 1.12
N LEU A 135 24.72 8.79 0.36
CA LEU A 135 25.85 7.94 0.76
C LEU A 135 27.16 8.47 0.18
N PHE A 136 27.10 9.01 -1.03
CA PHE A 136 28.25 9.64 -1.69
C PHE A 136 27.75 10.61 -2.76
N THR A 137 28.65 11.49 -3.21
CA THR A 137 28.46 12.36 -4.37
C THR A 137 29.58 12.08 -5.35
N GLY A 138 29.30 12.02 -6.64
CA GLY A 138 30.31 11.72 -7.66
C GLY A 138 29.78 11.97 -9.06
N GLU A 139 30.64 11.82 -10.07
CA GLU A 139 30.30 11.92 -11.49
C GLU A 139 30.04 10.54 -12.06
N ALA A 140 29.00 10.38 -12.87
CA ALA A 140 28.71 9.17 -13.61
C ALA A 140 29.09 9.36 -15.09
N GLN A 141 29.95 8.50 -15.59
CA GLN A 141 30.28 8.43 -17.02
C GLN A 141 29.23 7.58 -17.73
N TYR A 142 28.55 8.13 -18.72
CA TYR A 142 27.62 7.38 -19.54
C TYR A 142 27.81 7.61 -21.02
N ARG A 143 27.51 6.60 -21.83
CA ARG A 143 27.51 6.72 -23.26
C ARG A 143 26.17 7.31 -23.72
N TYR A 144 26.20 8.46 -24.34
CA TYR A 144 25.00 9.05 -24.94
C TYR A 144 24.48 8.16 -26.07
N VAL A 145 23.27 7.65 -25.93
CA VAL A 145 22.54 6.94 -26.99
C VAL A 145 21.39 7.87 -27.38
N GLY A 146 21.46 8.42 -28.59
CA GLY A 146 20.50 9.42 -29.06
C GLY A 146 19.04 9.05 -28.75
N GLY A 147 18.28 10.03 -28.20
CA GLY A 147 16.87 9.87 -27.79
C GLY A 147 16.56 10.16 -26.32
N LEU A 148 17.58 10.20 -25.43
CA LEU A 148 17.40 10.55 -24.00
C LEU A 148 17.60 12.05 -23.70
N ALA A 149 17.80 12.89 -24.70
CA ALA A 149 18.03 14.34 -24.52
C ALA A 149 16.88 15.10 -23.83
N ALA A 150 15.68 14.51 -23.80
CA ALA A 150 14.51 15.12 -23.16
C ALA A 150 14.50 14.99 -21.62
N LEU A 151 15.44 14.27 -21.00
CA LEU A 151 15.50 14.02 -19.55
C LEU A 151 16.69 14.69 -18.85
N ALA A 152 17.49 15.48 -19.55
CA ALA A 152 18.53 16.28 -18.91
C ALA A 152 17.85 17.48 -18.19
N PRO A 153 18.00 17.65 -16.87
CA PRO A 153 17.58 18.89 -16.23
C PRO A 153 18.44 20.03 -16.80
N ASP A 154 17.79 21.14 -17.12
CA ASP A 154 18.47 22.36 -17.56
C ASP A 154 19.55 22.74 -16.53
N ALA A 155 20.80 22.64 -16.93
CA ALA A 155 21.95 23.06 -16.15
C ALA A 155 22.13 24.58 -16.27
N THR A 156 21.12 25.34 -15.84
CA THR A 156 21.23 26.80 -15.68
C THR A 156 20.66 27.19 -14.32
N ASN A 157 21.46 27.16 -13.30
CA ASN A 157 21.76 28.22 -12.32
C ASN A 157 22.64 27.69 -11.20
#